data_d501d006ea6cf0a18da6d67aeef65ffb
#
_entry.id   d501d006ea6cf0a18da6d67aeef65ffb
#
_cell.length_a   1.000
_cell.length_b   1.000
_cell.length_c   1.000
_cell.angle_alpha   90.00
_cell.angle_beta   90.00
_cell.angle_gamma   90.00
#
_symmetry.space_group_name_H-M   'P 1'
#
loop_
_entity.id
_entity.type
_entity.pdbx_description
1 polymer ?
#
loop_
_entity_poly.entity_id
_entity_poly.type
_entity_poly.pdbx_seq_one_letter_code
_entity_poly.pdbx_strand_id
1 'polypeptide(L)'
;MKAIILISEASLPLAKTLQRELPDTLIYTKNECEGCISITSCHRFIEEHFNDFDSIIFIGAMGICVRSIAGCIKNKYKDPAVVCVDSTGRFVISVLSGHVGGANELTRHIAAITGGEAVITTQSDNAGLWALDTLAEKYDWKITVPHAEMNRLVTLFVNREPTVLLLDIKDKGTEYLERTLPAHVKVFYHFEDIPQSLSLIH
;
A
#
# COMPACT_ATOMS: atom_id res chain seq x y z
N MET A 1 -1.06 -14.35 -3.26
CA MET A 1 -0.77 -15.15 -2.04
C MET A 1 -0.10 -14.28 -0.98
N LYS A 2 -0.49 -14.40 0.29
CA LYS A 2 0.04 -13.61 1.41
C LYS A 2 0.86 -14.48 2.35
N ALA A 3 1.97 -13.94 2.89
CA ALA A 3 2.77 -14.60 3.92
C ALA A 3 2.64 -13.88 5.27
N ILE A 4 2.34 -14.60 6.34
CA ILE A 4 2.52 -14.12 7.72
C ILE A 4 3.84 -14.68 8.23
N ILE A 5 4.76 -13.80 8.60
CA ILE A 5 6.04 -14.17 9.24
C ILE A 5 5.86 -13.99 10.75
N LEU A 6 5.73 -15.09 11.44
CA LEU A 6 5.53 -15.11 12.88
C LEU A 6 6.87 -15.21 13.61
N ILE A 7 7.20 -14.20 14.39
CA ILE A 7 8.49 -14.12 15.12
C ILE A 7 8.42 -14.82 16.46
N SER A 8 7.29 -14.74 17.16
CA SER A 8 7.09 -15.32 18.48
C SER A 8 5.82 -16.17 18.54
N GLU A 9 5.89 -17.33 19.14
CA GLU A 9 4.74 -18.21 19.38
C GLU A 9 3.62 -17.54 20.19
N ALA A 10 3.96 -16.62 21.08
CA ALA A 10 2.97 -15.87 21.85
C ALA A 10 1.96 -15.14 20.99
N SER A 11 2.32 -14.81 19.74
CA SER A 11 1.43 -14.15 18.77
C SER A 11 0.75 -15.13 17.80
N LEU A 12 0.84 -16.44 18.01
CA LEU A 12 0.18 -17.45 17.17
C LEU A 12 -1.35 -17.27 17.10
N PRO A 13 -2.07 -16.96 18.20
CA PRO A 13 -3.50 -16.70 18.13
C PRO A 13 -3.85 -15.53 17.19
N LEU A 14 -3.05 -14.46 17.21
CA LEU A 14 -3.20 -13.32 16.31
C LEU A 14 -2.95 -13.75 14.84
N ALA A 15 -1.87 -14.50 14.58
CA ALA A 15 -1.56 -15.01 13.25
C ALA A 15 -2.70 -15.89 12.69
N LYS A 16 -3.27 -16.76 13.51
CA LYS A 16 -4.41 -17.61 13.14
C LYS A 16 -5.68 -16.82 12.87
N THR A 17 -5.94 -15.77 13.64
CA THR A 17 -7.05 -14.85 13.38
C THR A 17 -6.88 -14.17 12.03
N LEU A 18 -5.70 -13.62 11.75
CA LEU A 18 -5.43 -12.99 10.45
C LEU A 18 -5.49 -13.99 9.29
N GLN A 19 -4.98 -15.21 9.47
CA GLN A 19 -5.06 -16.26 8.43
C GLN A 19 -6.51 -16.60 8.07
N ARG A 20 -7.41 -16.66 9.03
CA ARG A 20 -8.84 -16.94 8.81
C ARG A 20 -9.55 -15.82 8.07
N GLU A 21 -9.24 -14.57 8.39
CA GLU A 21 -9.92 -13.39 7.83
C GLU A 21 -9.31 -12.91 6.51
N LEU A 22 -8.06 -13.31 6.21
CA LEU A 22 -7.35 -12.92 5.00
C LEU A 22 -7.23 -14.15 4.07
N PRO A 23 -7.90 -14.19 2.91
CA PRO A 23 -7.82 -15.32 1.99
C PRO A 23 -6.39 -15.49 1.44
N ASP A 24 -6.05 -16.73 1.04
CA ASP A 24 -4.76 -17.10 0.45
C ASP A 24 -3.53 -16.75 1.30
N THR A 25 -3.65 -16.95 2.63
CA THR A 25 -2.62 -16.59 3.61
C THR A 25 -2.00 -17.82 4.25
N LEU A 26 -0.64 -17.88 4.25
CA LEU A 26 0.14 -18.92 4.92
C LEU A 26 0.95 -18.33 6.07
N ILE A 27 1.12 -19.12 7.15
CA ILE A 27 1.92 -18.72 8.31
C ILE A 27 3.26 -19.42 8.26
N TYR A 28 4.34 -18.65 8.35
CA TYR A 28 5.72 -19.09 8.40
C TYR A 28 6.32 -18.74 9.76
N THR A 29 6.96 -19.72 10.41
CA THR A 29 7.55 -19.55 11.76
C THR A 29 8.77 -20.46 11.94
N LYS A 30 9.64 -20.13 12.89
CA LYS A 30 10.78 -20.99 13.22
C LYS A 30 10.40 -22.26 13.98
N ASN A 31 9.25 -22.23 14.64
CA ASN A 31 8.82 -23.29 15.53
C ASN A 31 7.76 -24.16 14.84
N GLU A 32 7.73 -25.43 15.19
CA GLU A 32 6.68 -26.33 14.73
C GLU A 32 5.34 -25.93 15.34
N CYS A 33 4.35 -25.65 14.51
CA CYS A 33 2.98 -25.44 14.96
C CYS A 33 2.00 -26.00 13.91
N GLU A 34 0.84 -26.46 14.36
CA GLU A 34 -0.19 -27.02 13.50
C GLU A 34 -0.71 -25.95 12.50
N GLY A 35 -0.67 -26.31 11.21
CA GLY A 35 -1.08 -25.42 10.11
C GLY A 35 -0.15 -24.23 9.89
N CYS A 36 1.12 -24.36 10.30
CA CYS A 36 2.18 -23.42 10.00
C CYS A 36 3.26 -24.12 9.13
N ILE A 37 4.02 -23.34 8.41
CA ILE A 37 5.18 -23.82 7.65
C ILE A 37 6.43 -23.45 8.44
N SER A 38 7.25 -24.47 8.78
CA SER A 38 8.49 -24.26 9.51
C SER A 38 9.58 -23.70 8.61
N ILE A 39 10.28 -22.68 9.09
CA ILE A 39 11.42 -22.04 8.42
C ILE A 39 12.61 -21.94 9.36
N THR A 40 13.81 -22.11 8.85
CA THR A 40 15.04 -22.09 9.67
C THR A 40 15.43 -20.68 10.11
N SER A 41 15.21 -19.68 9.24
CA SER A 41 15.56 -18.28 9.48
C SER A 41 14.61 -17.36 8.73
N CYS A 42 14.00 -16.39 9.43
CA CYS A 42 13.14 -15.40 8.80
C CYS A 42 13.89 -14.57 7.75
N HIS A 43 15.12 -14.16 8.05
CA HIS A 43 15.95 -13.37 7.13
C HIS A 43 16.22 -14.13 5.85
N ARG A 44 16.76 -15.36 5.96
CA ARG A 44 17.05 -16.20 4.80
C ARG A 44 15.81 -16.56 3.99
N PHE A 45 14.72 -16.88 4.66
CA PHE A 45 13.44 -17.15 3.99
C PHE A 45 12.96 -15.94 3.17
N ILE A 46 13.05 -14.73 3.74
CA ILE A 46 12.69 -13.51 3.01
C ILE A 46 13.65 -13.24 1.86
N GLU A 47 14.96 -13.43 2.02
CA GLU A 47 15.91 -13.27 0.91
C GLU A 47 15.58 -14.18 -0.28
N GLU A 48 15.18 -15.42 -0.01
CA GLU A 48 14.88 -16.43 -1.04
C GLU A 48 13.49 -16.23 -1.67
N HIS A 49 12.49 -15.69 -0.93
CA HIS A 49 11.07 -15.72 -1.30
C HIS A 49 10.38 -14.35 -1.32
N PHE A 50 11.11 -13.24 -1.18
CA PHE A 50 10.53 -11.90 -1.05
C PHE A 50 9.53 -11.56 -2.17
N ASN A 51 9.83 -11.93 -3.41
CA ASN A 51 9.01 -11.63 -4.57
C ASN A 51 7.98 -12.72 -4.93
N ASP A 52 7.88 -13.79 -4.14
CA ASP A 52 6.92 -14.88 -4.37
C ASP A 52 5.53 -14.54 -3.80
N PHE A 53 5.44 -13.47 -3.01
CA PHE A 53 4.22 -13.03 -2.33
C PHE A 53 3.75 -11.66 -2.85
N ASP A 54 2.43 -11.48 -2.90
CA ASP A 54 1.83 -10.17 -3.12
C ASP A 54 1.95 -9.30 -1.87
N SER A 55 1.91 -9.95 -0.69
CA SER A 55 1.99 -9.26 0.60
C SER A 55 2.71 -10.07 1.66
N ILE A 56 3.49 -9.41 2.49
CA ILE A 56 4.21 -10.00 3.62
C ILE A 56 3.78 -9.26 4.91
N ILE A 57 3.27 -10.01 5.88
CA ILE A 57 2.80 -9.52 7.16
C ILE A 57 3.75 -10.04 8.24
N PHE A 58 4.55 -9.16 8.82
CA PHE A 58 5.38 -9.49 9.99
C PHE A 58 4.59 -9.31 11.26
N ILE A 59 4.56 -10.34 12.12
CA ILE A 59 4.03 -10.20 13.48
C ILE A 59 5.21 -10.22 14.44
N GLY A 60 5.58 -9.05 14.97
CA GLY A 60 6.71 -8.86 15.86
C GLY A 60 7.31 -7.45 15.81
N ALA A 61 8.56 -7.32 16.24
CA ALA A 61 9.22 -6.02 16.31
C ALA A 61 9.56 -5.46 14.92
N MET A 62 9.25 -4.17 14.69
CA MET A 62 9.54 -3.45 13.43
C MET A 62 11.02 -3.57 13.01
N GLY A 63 11.95 -3.49 13.96
CA GLY A 63 13.38 -3.60 13.64
C GLY A 63 13.79 -4.97 13.06
N ILE A 64 13.06 -6.05 13.40
CA ILE A 64 13.26 -7.38 12.80
C ILE A 64 12.72 -7.37 11.37
N CYS A 65 11.52 -6.83 11.16
CA CYS A 65 10.92 -6.68 9.85
C CYS A 65 11.87 -5.93 8.89
N VAL A 66 12.31 -4.73 9.27
CA VAL A 66 13.20 -3.88 8.46
C VAL A 66 14.50 -4.59 8.11
N ARG A 67 15.17 -5.22 9.09
CA ARG A 67 16.42 -5.96 8.82
C ARG A 67 16.22 -7.16 7.91
N SER A 68 15.05 -7.81 7.98
CA SER A 68 14.77 -8.98 7.12
C SER A 68 14.58 -8.62 5.66
N ILE A 69 14.00 -7.43 5.36
CA ILE A 69 13.68 -7.02 3.99
C ILE A 69 14.75 -6.11 3.36
N ALA A 70 15.67 -5.53 4.16
CA ALA A 70 16.58 -4.46 3.70
C ALA A 70 17.39 -4.84 2.45
N GLY A 71 17.86 -6.09 2.34
CA GLY A 71 18.62 -6.59 1.20
C GLY A 71 17.76 -6.91 -0.04
N CYS A 72 16.44 -6.98 0.10
CA CYS A 72 15.52 -7.42 -0.96
C CYS A 72 14.85 -6.26 -1.69
N ILE A 73 14.81 -5.08 -1.08
CA ILE A 73 14.07 -3.90 -1.57
C ILE A 73 14.71 -3.39 -2.87
N LYS A 74 13.88 -3.20 -3.92
CA LYS A 74 14.33 -2.73 -5.24
C LYS A 74 13.56 -1.49 -5.70
N ASN A 75 12.24 -1.61 -5.85
CA ASN A 75 11.41 -0.47 -6.24
C ASN A 75 9.92 -0.70 -5.90
N LYS A 76 9.20 0.41 -5.69
CA LYS A 76 7.80 0.43 -5.24
C LYS A 76 6.78 -0.24 -6.19
N TYR A 77 7.16 -0.54 -7.45
CA TYR A 77 6.28 -1.15 -8.45
C TYR A 77 6.42 -2.67 -8.54
N LYS A 78 7.45 -3.24 -7.90
CA LYS A 78 7.77 -4.67 -7.93
C LYS A 78 7.82 -5.31 -6.55
N ASP A 79 8.19 -4.50 -5.55
CA ASP A 79 8.31 -4.99 -4.19
C ASP A 79 6.91 -5.27 -3.61
N PRO A 80 6.71 -6.39 -2.89
CA PRO A 80 5.43 -6.73 -2.29
C PRO A 80 5.00 -5.69 -1.25
N ALA A 81 3.70 -5.68 -0.94
CA ALA A 81 3.21 -4.99 0.23
C ALA A 81 3.85 -5.55 1.51
N VAL A 82 4.46 -4.71 2.34
CA VAL A 82 4.96 -5.15 3.64
C VAL A 82 4.25 -4.40 4.76
N VAL A 83 3.66 -5.16 5.67
CA VAL A 83 2.98 -4.67 6.87
C VAL A 83 3.63 -5.28 8.11
N CYS A 84 3.89 -4.47 9.13
CA CYS A 84 4.36 -4.95 10.43
C CYS A 84 3.27 -4.75 11.48
N VAL A 85 2.93 -5.84 12.17
CA VAL A 85 1.95 -5.86 13.27
C VAL A 85 2.72 -6.14 14.55
N ASP A 86 2.52 -5.34 15.59
CA ASP A 86 3.13 -5.64 16.88
C ASP A 86 2.56 -6.93 17.49
N SER A 87 3.24 -7.52 18.47
CA SER A 87 2.89 -8.82 19.03
C SER A 87 1.49 -8.90 19.64
N THR A 88 0.87 -7.77 19.93
CA THR A 88 -0.49 -7.67 20.53
C THR A 88 -1.58 -7.33 19.51
N GLY A 89 -1.21 -6.96 18.28
CA GLY A 89 -2.14 -6.50 17.25
C GLY A 89 -2.63 -5.06 17.45
N ARG A 90 -2.03 -4.30 18.37
CA ARG A 90 -2.42 -2.93 18.67
C ARG A 90 -1.99 -1.95 17.58
N PHE A 91 -0.78 -2.09 17.06
CA PHE A 91 -0.26 -1.23 16.01
C PHE A 91 -0.04 -2.02 14.73
N VAL A 92 -0.65 -1.56 13.66
CA VAL A 92 -0.53 -2.14 12.33
C VAL A 92 0.13 -1.09 11.43
N ILE A 93 1.34 -1.36 10.98
CA ILE A 93 2.21 -0.36 10.36
C ILE A 93 2.46 -0.70 8.90
N SER A 94 2.12 0.23 7.98
CA SER A 94 2.49 0.15 6.58
C SER A 94 3.98 0.43 6.41
N VAL A 95 4.76 -0.58 5.97
CA VAL A 95 6.22 -0.51 5.92
C VAL A 95 6.74 -0.22 4.52
N LEU A 96 6.23 -0.93 3.51
CA LEU A 96 6.72 -0.86 2.14
C LEU A 96 5.57 -1.00 1.14
N SER A 97 5.69 -0.36 -0.03
CA SER A 97 4.74 -0.42 -1.15
C SER A 97 3.32 0.00 -0.75
N GLY A 98 3.22 1.16 -0.07
CA GLY A 98 1.98 1.65 0.54
C GLY A 98 0.81 1.78 -0.42
N HIS A 99 0.99 2.44 -1.58
CA HIS A 99 -0.05 2.65 -2.58
C HIS A 99 -0.08 1.50 -3.61
N VAL A 100 0.89 1.46 -4.53
CA VAL A 100 0.91 0.52 -5.65
C VAL A 100 0.91 -0.95 -5.19
N GLY A 101 1.65 -1.28 -4.14
CA GLY A 101 1.64 -2.63 -3.57
C GLY A 101 0.46 -2.91 -2.63
N GLY A 102 -0.35 -1.90 -2.26
CA GLY A 102 -1.54 -2.07 -1.42
C GLY A 102 -1.28 -2.18 0.09
N ALA A 103 -0.05 -1.88 0.59
CA ALA A 103 0.26 -2.03 2.01
C ALA A 103 -0.60 -1.11 2.90
N ASN A 104 -0.99 0.09 2.45
CA ASN A 104 -1.86 0.99 3.22
C ASN A 104 -3.26 0.41 3.40
N GLU A 105 -3.84 -0.17 2.35
CA GLU A 105 -5.15 -0.80 2.41
C GLU A 105 -5.13 -2.06 3.28
N LEU A 106 -4.12 -2.91 3.09
CA LEU A 106 -3.92 -4.08 3.93
C LEU A 106 -3.72 -3.70 5.42
N THR A 107 -3.00 -2.62 5.70
CA THR A 107 -2.83 -2.08 7.05
C THR A 107 -4.17 -1.69 7.69
N ARG A 108 -5.03 -0.96 6.96
CA ARG A 108 -6.38 -0.62 7.45
C ARG A 108 -7.25 -1.85 7.69
N HIS A 109 -7.17 -2.82 6.77
CA HIS A 109 -7.94 -4.05 6.88
C HIS A 109 -7.50 -4.87 8.10
N ILE A 110 -6.20 -5.08 8.30
CA ILE A 110 -5.67 -5.79 9.48
C ILE A 110 -6.03 -5.05 10.77
N ALA A 111 -5.91 -3.72 10.80
CA ALA A 111 -6.29 -2.93 11.96
C ALA A 111 -7.78 -3.08 12.31
N ALA A 112 -8.66 -3.15 11.30
CA ALA A 112 -10.09 -3.42 11.52
C ALA A 112 -10.33 -4.82 12.10
N ILE A 113 -9.60 -5.85 11.64
CA ILE A 113 -9.69 -7.22 12.18
C ILE A 113 -9.21 -7.29 13.63
N THR A 114 -8.11 -6.61 13.96
CA THR A 114 -7.49 -6.68 15.29
C THR A 114 -8.10 -5.72 16.31
N GLY A 115 -8.86 -4.73 15.85
CA GLY A 115 -9.28 -3.58 16.66
C GLY A 115 -8.11 -2.64 17.00
N GLY A 116 -7.01 -2.75 16.28
CA GLY A 116 -5.80 -1.95 16.45
C GLY A 116 -5.81 -0.63 15.69
N GLU A 117 -4.67 0.06 15.75
CA GLU A 117 -4.44 1.35 15.09
C GLU A 117 -3.64 1.16 13.80
N ALA A 118 -4.16 1.67 12.68
CA ALA A 118 -3.47 1.70 11.40
C ALA A 118 -2.47 2.86 11.37
N VAL A 119 -1.18 2.56 11.28
CA VAL A 119 -0.11 3.56 11.17
C VAL A 119 0.32 3.68 9.71
N ILE A 120 -0.15 4.74 9.06
CA ILE A 120 0.12 5.05 7.65
C ILE A 120 0.80 6.41 7.58
N THR A 121 1.98 6.47 6.95
CA THR A 121 2.83 7.66 6.92
C THR A 121 2.91 8.33 5.55
N THR A 122 2.25 7.77 4.53
CA THR A 122 2.24 8.35 3.18
C THR A 122 1.54 9.72 3.20
N GLN A 123 2.17 10.69 2.54
CA GLN A 123 1.73 12.09 2.60
C GLN A 123 0.36 12.31 1.96
N SER A 124 0.05 11.62 0.86
CA SER A 124 -1.27 11.71 0.21
C SER A 124 -2.39 11.21 1.10
N ASP A 125 -2.21 10.07 1.81
CA ASP A 125 -3.18 9.56 2.77
C ASP A 125 -3.41 10.54 3.93
N ASN A 126 -2.32 11.06 4.51
CA ASN A 126 -2.39 12.01 5.62
C ASN A 126 -2.99 13.37 5.23
N ALA A 127 -2.81 13.77 3.97
CA ALA A 127 -3.36 15.02 3.43
C ALA A 127 -4.78 14.87 2.88
N GLY A 128 -5.36 13.66 2.86
CA GLY A 128 -6.65 13.36 2.24
C GLY A 128 -6.64 13.55 0.72
N LEU A 129 -5.49 13.36 0.07
CA LEU A 129 -5.31 13.53 -1.36
C LEU A 129 -5.42 12.19 -2.10
N TRP A 130 -5.71 12.25 -3.39
CA TRP A 130 -5.73 11.06 -4.23
C TRP A 130 -4.33 10.47 -4.40
N ALA A 131 -4.24 9.14 -4.39
CA ALA A 131 -3.04 8.43 -4.81
C ALA A 131 -3.05 8.29 -6.33
N LEU A 132 -2.54 9.28 -7.06
CA LEU A 132 -2.64 9.38 -8.52
C LEU A 132 -2.12 8.15 -9.25
N ASP A 133 -1.09 7.51 -8.71
CA ASP A 133 -0.42 6.34 -9.28
C ASP A 133 -1.24 5.03 -9.12
N THR A 134 -2.33 5.04 -8.34
CA THR A 134 -3.21 3.87 -8.15
C THR A 134 -4.63 4.06 -8.69
N LEU A 135 -4.99 5.27 -9.14
CA LEU A 135 -6.34 5.54 -9.67
C LEU A 135 -6.68 4.64 -10.86
N ALA A 136 -5.70 4.38 -11.74
CA ALA A 136 -5.90 3.55 -12.92
C ALA A 136 -6.28 2.12 -12.55
N GLU A 137 -5.59 1.51 -11.60
CA GLU A 137 -5.91 0.16 -11.11
C GLU A 137 -7.28 0.11 -10.43
N LYS A 138 -7.57 1.11 -9.60
CA LYS A 138 -8.84 1.18 -8.84
C LYS A 138 -10.07 1.31 -9.72
N TYR A 139 -9.95 1.99 -10.87
CA TYR A 139 -11.09 2.29 -11.75
C TYR A 139 -10.98 1.66 -13.15
N ASP A 140 -10.05 0.70 -13.32
CA ASP A 140 -9.79 0.04 -14.60
C ASP A 140 -9.40 1.02 -15.73
N TRP A 141 -8.64 2.05 -15.37
CA TRP A 141 -8.10 3.02 -16.31
C TRP A 141 -6.69 2.65 -16.72
N LYS A 142 -6.18 3.25 -17.79
CA LYS A 142 -4.83 3.06 -18.28
C LYS A 142 -3.97 4.30 -18.05
N ILE A 143 -2.81 4.13 -17.40
CA ILE A 143 -1.78 5.17 -17.30
C ILE A 143 -0.95 5.16 -18.59
N THR A 144 -0.82 6.33 -19.24
CA THR A 144 -0.04 6.50 -20.48
C THR A 144 1.24 7.31 -20.28
N VAL A 145 1.47 7.84 -19.08
CA VAL A 145 2.69 8.61 -18.76
C VAL A 145 3.82 7.71 -18.23
N PRO A 146 5.10 8.02 -18.56
CA PRO A 146 6.24 7.31 -18.00
C PRO A 146 6.31 7.43 -16.46
N HIS A 147 6.87 6.42 -15.78
CA HIS A 147 6.99 6.41 -14.31
C HIS A 147 7.71 7.64 -13.74
N ALA A 148 8.75 8.16 -14.41
CA ALA A 148 9.45 9.36 -13.97
C ALA A 148 8.54 10.59 -13.96
N GLU A 149 7.71 10.74 -14.99
CA GLU A 149 6.73 11.82 -15.08
C GLU A 149 5.61 11.64 -14.07
N MET A 150 5.10 10.42 -13.86
CA MET A 150 4.12 10.14 -12.81
C MET A 150 4.66 10.53 -11.43
N ASN A 151 5.91 10.20 -11.11
CA ASN A 151 6.53 10.61 -9.83
C ASN A 151 6.60 12.13 -9.68
N ARG A 152 6.90 12.86 -10.78
CA ARG A 152 6.90 14.33 -10.79
C ARG A 152 5.49 14.88 -10.53
N LEU A 153 4.48 14.36 -11.22
CA LEU A 153 3.08 14.76 -11.06
C LEU A 153 2.58 14.50 -9.62
N VAL A 154 2.86 13.32 -9.08
CA VAL A 154 2.53 12.99 -7.68
C VAL A 154 3.17 13.99 -6.71
N THR A 155 4.45 14.35 -6.94
CA THR A 155 5.15 15.32 -6.08
C THR A 155 4.49 16.70 -6.12
N LEU A 156 4.17 17.23 -7.30
CA LEU A 156 3.49 18.52 -7.46
C LEU A 156 2.10 18.51 -6.82
N PHE A 157 1.34 17.44 -7.07
CA PHE A 157 -0.01 17.27 -6.53
C PHE A 157 -0.03 17.22 -5.00
N VAL A 158 0.87 16.47 -4.40
CA VAL A 158 0.98 16.35 -2.94
C VAL A 158 1.47 17.66 -2.30
N ASN A 159 2.29 18.44 -2.99
CA ASN A 159 2.70 19.78 -2.58
C ASN A 159 1.60 20.85 -2.79
N ARG A 160 0.42 20.44 -3.27
CA ARG A 160 -0.73 21.31 -3.52
C ARG A 160 -0.47 22.40 -4.56
N GLU A 161 0.38 22.10 -5.54
CA GLU A 161 0.53 22.97 -6.70
C GLU A 161 -0.78 23.06 -7.49
N PRO A 162 -1.12 24.22 -8.07
CA PRO A 162 -2.33 24.37 -8.87
C PRO A 162 -2.43 23.29 -9.96
N THR A 163 -3.46 22.48 -9.87
CA THR A 163 -3.65 21.31 -10.75
C THR A 163 -4.93 21.46 -11.56
N VAL A 164 -4.85 21.11 -12.84
CA VAL A 164 -6.01 21.00 -13.73
C VAL A 164 -6.35 19.53 -13.92
N LEU A 165 -7.61 19.20 -13.76
CA LEU A 165 -8.18 17.89 -14.08
C LEU A 165 -9.15 18.06 -15.26
N LEU A 166 -8.82 17.46 -16.41
CA LEU A 166 -9.71 17.37 -17.55
C LEU A 166 -10.43 16.01 -17.52
N LEU A 167 -11.76 16.03 -17.48
CA LEU A 167 -12.60 14.85 -17.50
C LEU A 167 -13.42 14.81 -18.78
N ASP A 168 -13.03 13.97 -19.73
CA ASP A 168 -13.70 13.77 -21.02
C ASP A 168 -14.59 12.53 -21.05
N ILE A 169 -14.59 11.73 -19.97
CA ILE A 169 -15.46 10.56 -19.78
C ILE A 169 -16.27 10.71 -18.48
N LYS A 170 -17.33 9.92 -18.38
CA LYS A 170 -18.16 9.86 -17.17
C LYS A 170 -18.32 8.42 -16.70
N ASP A 171 -17.70 8.11 -15.56
CA ASP A 171 -17.74 6.80 -14.93
C ASP A 171 -17.66 6.91 -13.39
N LYS A 172 -17.61 5.78 -12.70
CA LYS A 172 -17.52 5.74 -11.22
C LYS A 172 -16.23 6.42 -10.69
N GLY A 173 -15.15 6.39 -11.45
CA GLY A 173 -13.89 7.01 -11.07
C GLY A 173 -13.97 8.52 -11.16
N THR A 174 -14.48 9.06 -12.26
CA THR A 174 -14.69 10.51 -12.44
C THR A 174 -15.69 11.06 -11.41
N GLU A 175 -16.79 10.35 -11.12
CA GLU A 175 -17.73 10.71 -10.06
C GLU A 175 -17.06 10.76 -8.66
N TYR A 176 -16.14 9.81 -8.38
CA TYR A 176 -15.35 9.84 -7.15
C TYR A 176 -14.44 11.05 -7.09
N LEU A 177 -13.71 11.37 -8.18
CA LEU A 177 -12.81 12.52 -8.25
C LEU A 177 -13.57 13.84 -8.04
N GLU A 178 -14.72 14.02 -8.69
CA GLU A 178 -15.57 15.21 -8.51
C GLU A 178 -16.05 15.36 -7.06
N ARG A 179 -16.49 14.27 -6.44
CA ARG A 179 -17.00 14.28 -5.06
C ARG A 179 -15.92 14.56 -4.02
N THR A 180 -14.68 14.16 -4.30
CA THR A 180 -13.55 14.25 -3.36
C THR A 180 -12.50 15.26 -3.80
N LEU A 181 -12.90 16.27 -4.59
CA LEU A 181 -12.02 17.24 -5.23
C LEU A 181 -11.17 18.02 -4.23
N PRO A 182 -9.83 17.94 -4.30
CA PRO A 182 -8.95 18.74 -3.46
C PRO A 182 -9.03 20.24 -3.82
N ALA A 183 -8.87 21.12 -2.84
CA ALA A 183 -9.03 22.56 -3.02
C ALA A 183 -8.09 23.22 -4.06
N HIS A 184 -6.95 22.59 -4.37
CA HIS A 184 -5.99 23.09 -5.35
C HIS A 184 -6.22 22.54 -6.77
N VAL A 185 -7.27 21.72 -6.97
CA VAL A 185 -7.63 21.11 -8.26
C VAL A 185 -8.82 21.85 -8.87
N LYS A 186 -8.70 22.19 -10.16
CA LYS A 186 -9.81 22.73 -10.94
C LYS A 186 -10.20 21.71 -12.00
N VAL A 187 -11.50 21.44 -12.12
CA VAL A 187 -12.05 20.49 -13.11
C VAL A 187 -12.51 21.24 -14.34
N PHE A 188 -12.20 20.69 -15.50
CA PHE A 188 -12.69 21.12 -16.83
C PHE A 188 -13.21 19.89 -17.57
N TYR A 189 -14.18 20.09 -18.45
CA TYR A 189 -14.79 19.03 -19.26
C TYR A 189 -14.45 19.17 -20.75
N HIS A 190 -13.94 20.34 -21.15
CA HIS A 190 -13.47 20.61 -22.50
C HIS A 190 -12.10 21.27 -22.44
N PHE A 191 -11.23 20.86 -23.34
CA PHE A 191 -9.85 21.36 -23.39
C PHE A 191 -9.79 22.87 -23.65
N GLU A 192 -10.72 23.37 -24.44
CA GLU A 192 -10.82 24.78 -24.85
C GLU A 192 -11.14 25.72 -23.67
N ASP A 193 -11.73 25.18 -22.60
CA ASP A 193 -12.10 25.94 -21.41
C ASP A 193 -10.93 26.14 -20.44
N ILE A 194 -9.80 25.48 -20.68
CA ILE A 194 -8.62 25.56 -19.82
C ILE A 194 -7.87 26.88 -20.09
N PRO A 195 -7.70 27.78 -19.07
CA PRO A 195 -6.95 29.00 -19.26
C PRO A 195 -5.49 28.74 -19.63
N GLN A 196 -4.97 29.43 -20.66
CA GLN A 196 -3.58 29.28 -21.14
C GLN A 196 -2.51 29.61 -20.06
N SER A 197 -2.90 30.30 -18.98
CA SER A 197 -2.02 30.64 -17.86
C SER A 197 -1.82 29.52 -16.85
N LEU A 198 -2.56 28.43 -16.96
CA LEU A 198 -2.41 27.26 -16.06
C LEU A 198 -1.47 26.25 -16.72
N SER A 199 -0.39 25.90 -16.03
CA SER A 199 0.48 24.79 -16.45
C SER A 199 -0.36 23.50 -16.45
N LEU A 200 -0.56 22.95 -17.64
CA LEU A 200 -1.19 21.66 -17.82
C LEU A 200 -0.26 20.58 -17.26
N ILE A 201 -0.70 19.90 -16.23
CA ILE A 201 -0.17 18.60 -15.86
C ILE A 201 -0.98 17.60 -16.68
N HIS A 202 -0.40 17.13 -17.78
CA HIS A 202 -0.96 16.08 -18.60
C HIS A 202 -0.65 14.72 -18.03
#